data_8ab1c842a8ae7adfc65621c351c08228
#
_entry.id   8ab1c842a8ae7adfc65621c351c08228
#
_cell.length_a   1.000
_cell.length_b   1.000
_cell.length_c   1.000
_cell.angle_alpha   90.00
_cell.angle_beta   90.00
_cell.angle_gamma   90.00
#
_symmetry.space_group_name_H-M   'P 1'
#
loop_
_entity.id
_entity.type
_entity.pdbx_description
1 polymer ?
#
loop_
_entity_poly.entity_id
_entity_poly.type
_entity_poly.pdbx_seq_one_letter_code
_entity_poly.pdbx_strand_id
1 'polypeptide(L)'
;MHVRGRQELCLTKRQIRALCNDYKDVLQGNFQQETFSEGFLKALGAEQIHSLDASDFEGADIICDLNKPIPEEYRNKFSCIIDGGTTEHVFSFDQAMENVIDLLEVGGYYIGMIPSNNWNGHGLYQLSPMLYMQLFCENNGMNLEHLYLCNAFRSRTIREIQKRDITNRTELNGFAPAELYIVAKKIKDRCGTLVLQQGDYEQKWSGNNQENSFVKKLKENLPWEVQCVLKHFGLMWQSRKILKKLKL
;
A
#
# COMPACT_ATOMS: atom_id res chain seq x y z
N MET A 1 8.03 3.53 -17.80
CA MET A 1 7.06 3.74 -16.71
C MET A 1 5.74 3.13 -17.13
N HIS A 2 5.10 2.38 -16.26
CA HIS A 2 3.85 1.70 -16.59
C HIS A 2 2.77 2.10 -15.59
N VAL A 3 1.60 2.48 -16.09
CA VAL A 3 0.42 2.86 -15.30
C VAL A 3 -0.64 1.79 -15.52
N ARG A 4 -1.19 1.23 -14.47
CA ARG A 4 -2.29 0.26 -14.55
C ARG A 4 -3.61 1.01 -14.67
N GLY A 5 -4.34 0.72 -15.76
CA GLY A 5 -5.45 1.55 -16.21
C GLY A 5 -4.98 2.97 -16.56
N ARG A 6 -5.74 3.71 -17.34
CA ARG A 6 -5.43 5.12 -17.55
C ARG A 6 -5.92 5.93 -16.35
N GLN A 7 -4.99 6.47 -15.56
CA GLN A 7 -5.32 7.24 -14.37
C GLN A 7 -5.76 8.65 -14.73
N GLU A 8 -6.96 9.03 -14.30
CA GLU A 8 -7.44 10.41 -14.44
C GLU A 8 -6.65 11.36 -13.54
N LEU A 9 -6.24 12.49 -14.10
CA LEU A 9 -5.58 13.55 -13.35
C LEU A 9 -6.62 14.55 -12.81
N CYS A 10 -7.27 14.20 -11.70
CA CYS A 10 -8.31 15.00 -11.05
C CYS A 10 -7.75 16.26 -10.34
N LEU A 11 -6.94 17.06 -11.02
CA LEU A 11 -6.36 18.28 -10.47
C LEU A 11 -7.01 19.55 -11.04
N THR A 12 -7.29 20.50 -10.16
CA THR A 12 -7.70 21.83 -10.55
C THR A 12 -6.53 22.64 -11.10
N LYS A 13 -6.77 23.65 -11.94
CA LYS A 13 -5.73 24.57 -12.45
C LYS A 13 -4.89 25.20 -11.31
N ARG A 14 -5.51 25.45 -10.15
CA ARG A 14 -4.80 25.99 -8.98
C ARG A 14 -3.82 24.98 -8.39
N GLN A 15 -4.23 23.71 -8.29
CA GLN A 15 -3.37 22.64 -7.79
C GLN A 15 -2.21 22.35 -8.76
N ILE A 16 -2.46 22.35 -10.07
CA ILE A 16 -1.41 22.22 -11.08
C ILE A 16 -0.36 23.34 -10.94
N ARG A 17 -0.80 24.61 -10.81
CA ARG A 17 0.12 25.73 -10.59
C ARG A 17 0.93 25.59 -9.30
N ALA A 18 0.31 25.13 -8.22
CA ALA A 18 1.01 24.88 -6.96
C ALA A 18 2.08 23.79 -7.14
N LEU A 19 1.73 22.65 -7.76
CA LEU A 19 2.68 21.59 -8.07
C LEU A 19 3.86 22.07 -8.92
N CYS A 20 3.58 22.84 -10.00
CA CYS A 20 4.65 23.39 -10.85
C CYS A 20 5.58 24.34 -10.07
N ASN A 21 5.06 25.09 -9.10
CA ASN A 21 5.88 26.00 -8.28
C ASN A 21 6.67 25.24 -7.21
N ASP A 22 6.02 24.29 -6.51
CA ASP A 22 6.61 23.56 -5.37
C ASP A 22 7.66 22.54 -5.83
N TYR A 23 7.52 22.01 -7.06
CA TYR A 23 8.38 20.96 -7.63
C TYR A 23 9.08 21.40 -8.94
N LYS A 24 9.31 22.68 -9.13
CA LYS A 24 9.96 23.27 -10.33
C LYS A 24 11.32 22.65 -10.66
N ASP A 25 12.04 22.16 -9.64
CA ASP A 25 13.37 21.56 -9.79
C ASP A 25 13.29 20.08 -10.21
N VAL A 26 12.10 19.47 -10.13
CA VAL A 26 11.85 18.07 -10.48
C VAL A 26 11.08 17.96 -11.79
N LEU A 27 10.12 18.87 -12.02
CA LEU A 27 9.28 18.84 -13.21
C LEU A 27 10.05 19.40 -14.43
N GLN A 28 10.13 18.61 -15.47
CA GLN A 28 10.73 18.98 -16.76
C GLN A 28 9.71 19.75 -17.61
N GLY A 29 9.50 21.02 -17.29
CA GLY A 29 8.57 21.89 -17.99
C GLY A 29 7.19 21.99 -17.33
N ASN A 30 6.29 22.74 -17.99
CA ASN A 30 4.92 22.93 -17.54
C ASN A 30 4.03 21.86 -18.17
N PHE A 31 3.27 21.13 -17.34
CA PHE A 31 2.19 20.30 -17.84
C PHE A 31 0.86 21.05 -17.77
N GLN A 32 -0.03 20.76 -18.70
CA GLN A 32 -1.39 21.31 -18.72
C GLN A 32 -2.39 20.33 -18.09
N GLN A 33 -3.57 20.84 -17.80
CA GLN A 33 -4.66 19.99 -17.34
C GLN A 33 -5.10 19.09 -18.51
N GLU A 34 -4.84 17.82 -18.38
CA GLU A 34 -5.28 16.75 -19.27
C GLU A 34 -6.27 15.86 -18.51
N THR A 35 -7.05 15.06 -19.23
CA THR A 35 -7.96 14.10 -18.61
C THR A 35 -7.18 13.02 -17.86
N PHE A 36 -6.09 12.56 -18.44
CA PHE A 36 -5.25 11.49 -17.88
C PHE A 36 -3.88 11.99 -17.43
N SER A 37 -3.17 11.15 -16.68
CA SER A 37 -1.93 11.50 -15.99
C SER A 37 -0.68 11.50 -16.88
N GLU A 38 -0.75 11.10 -18.15
CA GLU A 38 0.42 10.93 -19.02
C GLU A 38 1.24 12.22 -19.18
N GLY A 39 0.58 13.37 -19.34
CA GLY A 39 1.27 14.66 -19.43
C GLY A 39 2.04 15.00 -18.16
N PHE A 40 1.47 14.71 -16.99
CA PHE A 40 2.15 14.88 -15.71
C PHE A 40 3.34 13.93 -15.56
N LEU A 41 3.18 12.67 -15.94
CA LEU A 41 4.25 11.67 -15.86
C LEU A 41 5.41 12.00 -16.80
N LYS A 42 5.12 12.51 -18.00
CA LYS A 42 6.14 13.03 -18.92
C LYS A 42 6.90 14.23 -18.32
N ALA A 43 6.19 15.13 -17.67
CA ALA A 43 6.82 16.24 -16.96
C ALA A 43 7.71 15.79 -15.80
N LEU A 44 7.44 14.63 -15.20
CA LEU A 44 8.31 13.95 -14.22
C LEU A 44 9.51 13.20 -14.87
N GLY A 45 9.64 13.22 -16.20
CA GLY A 45 10.74 12.61 -16.91
C GLY A 45 10.48 11.19 -17.42
N ALA A 46 9.21 10.76 -17.44
CA ALA A 46 8.88 9.45 -18.04
C ALA A 46 9.04 9.53 -19.57
N GLU A 47 9.93 8.72 -20.13
CA GLU A 47 10.20 8.67 -21.56
C GLU A 47 9.11 7.88 -22.31
N GLN A 48 8.73 6.72 -21.77
CA GLN A 48 7.69 5.86 -22.30
C GLN A 48 6.67 5.55 -21.21
N ILE A 49 5.41 5.66 -21.55
CA ILE A 49 4.28 5.40 -20.66
C ILE A 49 3.39 4.38 -21.35
N HIS A 50 3.08 3.31 -20.64
CA HIS A 50 2.16 2.27 -21.09
C HIS A 50 1.06 2.10 -20.04
N SER A 51 -0.17 1.90 -20.52
CA SER A 51 -1.31 1.53 -19.68
C SER A 51 -1.62 0.04 -19.88
N LEU A 52 -1.89 -0.65 -18.77
CA LEU A 52 -2.30 -2.05 -18.78
C LEU A 52 -3.68 -2.18 -18.16
N ASP A 53 -4.58 -2.86 -18.85
CA ASP A 53 -5.95 -3.12 -18.39
C ASP A 53 -6.41 -4.50 -18.86
N ALA A 54 -7.49 -5.00 -18.27
CA ALA A 54 -8.16 -6.22 -18.70
C ALA A 54 -8.94 -6.04 -20.04
N SER A 55 -9.19 -4.80 -20.44
CA SER A 55 -9.93 -4.42 -21.64
C SER A 55 -9.33 -3.18 -22.33
N ASP A 56 -9.75 -2.94 -23.56
CA ASP A 56 -9.40 -1.76 -24.34
C ASP A 56 -10.36 -0.57 -24.13
N PHE A 57 -11.29 -0.68 -23.19
CA PHE A 57 -12.36 0.30 -22.97
C PHE A 57 -11.86 1.73 -22.76
N GLU A 58 -10.76 1.90 -22.02
CA GLU A 58 -10.11 3.20 -21.81
C GLU A 58 -8.89 3.42 -22.73
N GLY A 59 -8.72 2.58 -23.74
CA GLY A 59 -7.62 2.67 -24.70
C GLY A 59 -6.27 2.28 -24.09
N ALA A 60 -6.25 1.19 -23.30
CA ALA A 60 -5.01 0.65 -22.76
C ALA A 60 -4.10 0.08 -23.85
N ASP A 61 -2.79 0.30 -23.72
CA ASP A 61 -1.79 -0.20 -24.69
C ASP A 61 -1.56 -1.70 -24.55
N ILE A 62 -1.67 -2.23 -23.33
CA ILE A 62 -1.44 -3.64 -23.01
C ILE A 62 -2.72 -4.23 -22.43
N ILE A 63 -3.33 -5.15 -23.17
CA ILE A 63 -4.52 -5.85 -22.69
C ILE A 63 -4.09 -7.15 -22.05
N CYS A 64 -4.28 -7.23 -20.71
CA CYS A 64 -3.85 -8.38 -19.91
C CYS A 64 -4.76 -8.61 -18.71
N ASP A 65 -5.31 -9.82 -18.61
CA ASP A 65 -6.06 -10.29 -17.44
C ASP A 65 -5.10 -10.62 -16.28
N LEU A 66 -5.03 -9.76 -15.29
CA LEU A 66 -4.13 -9.90 -14.13
C LEU A 66 -4.47 -11.08 -13.22
N ASN A 67 -5.62 -11.75 -13.42
CA ASN A 67 -5.89 -13.03 -12.76
C ASN A 67 -5.02 -14.18 -13.31
N LYS A 68 -4.28 -13.94 -14.38
CA LYS A 68 -3.39 -14.92 -15.04
C LYS A 68 -1.96 -14.41 -15.08
N PRO A 69 -0.96 -15.30 -15.21
CA PRO A 69 0.43 -14.88 -15.42
C PRO A 69 0.54 -13.95 -16.64
N ILE A 70 1.39 -12.91 -16.51
CA ILE A 70 1.70 -12.03 -17.64
C ILE A 70 2.46 -12.78 -18.73
N PRO A 71 2.32 -12.37 -20.00
CA PRO A 71 3.18 -12.86 -21.08
C PRO A 71 4.67 -12.62 -20.78
N GLU A 72 5.51 -13.59 -21.12
CA GLU A 72 6.96 -13.57 -20.83
C GLU A 72 7.66 -12.34 -21.44
N GLU A 73 7.15 -11.83 -22.55
CA GLU A 73 7.68 -10.66 -23.25
C GLU A 73 7.62 -9.36 -22.43
N TYR A 74 6.75 -9.30 -21.39
CA TYR A 74 6.63 -8.12 -20.51
C TYR A 74 7.46 -8.24 -19.22
N ARG A 75 8.12 -9.38 -18.99
CA ARG A 75 8.95 -9.55 -17.79
C ARG A 75 10.16 -8.63 -17.80
N ASN A 76 10.42 -8.02 -16.64
CA ASN A 76 11.58 -7.13 -16.44
C ASN A 76 11.68 -5.98 -17.46
N LYS A 77 10.54 -5.41 -17.87
CA LYS A 77 10.48 -4.34 -18.89
C LYS A 77 10.25 -2.96 -18.34
N PHE A 78 9.76 -2.83 -17.12
CA PHE A 78 9.29 -1.55 -16.61
C PHE A 78 10.14 -1.08 -15.43
N SER A 79 10.68 0.14 -15.53
CA SER A 79 11.44 0.79 -14.45
C SER A 79 10.53 1.31 -13.33
N CYS A 80 9.24 1.53 -13.62
CA CYS A 80 8.27 1.96 -12.62
C CYS A 80 6.88 1.44 -12.97
N ILE A 81 6.16 0.95 -11.95
CA ILE A 81 4.74 0.60 -12.03
C ILE A 81 3.98 1.50 -11.07
N ILE A 82 2.94 2.17 -11.57
CA ILE A 82 1.99 2.92 -10.76
C ILE A 82 0.67 2.15 -10.72
N ASP A 83 0.22 1.82 -9.51
CA ASP A 83 -1.06 1.17 -9.24
C ASP A 83 -1.94 2.17 -8.48
N GLY A 84 -2.83 2.81 -9.21
CA GLY A 84 -3.74 3.82 -8.68
C GLY A 84 -5.11 3.25 -8.31
N GLY A 85 -5.15 2.03 -7.76
CA GLY A 85 -6.39 1.39 -7.38
C GLY A 85 -6.88 0.39 -8.43
N THR A 86 -6.04 -0.55 -8.85
CA THR A 86 -6.39 -1.63 -9.78
C THR A 86 -6.37 -2.99 -9.10
N THR A 87 -5.34 -3.27 -8.30
CA THR A 87 -5.13 -4.62 -7.75
C THR A 87 -6.21 -5.07 -6.79
N GLU A 88 -6.89 -4.16 -6.10
CA GLU A 88 -8.03 -4.47 -5.23
C GLU A 88 -9.27 -4.97 -5.99
N HIS A 89 -9.33 -4.78 -7.30
CA HIS A 89 -10.39 -5.28 -8.18
C HIS A 89 -10.07 -6.64 -8.80
N VAL A 90 -8.85 -7.16 -8.66
CA VAL A 90 -8.44 -8.44 -9.23
C VAL A 90 -8.67 -9.56 -8.22
N PHE A 91 -9.49 -10.56 -8.59
CA PHE A 91 -9.84 -11.65 -7.68
C PHE A 91 -8.64 -12.49 -7.25
N SER A 92 -7.73 -12.85 -8.18
CA SER A 92 -6.45 -13.50 -7.87
C SER A 92 -5.41 -12.45 -7.49
N PHE A 93 -5.56 -11.86 -6.30
CA PHE A 93 -4.67 -10.80 -5.81
C PHE A 93 -3.21 -11.23 -5.74
N ASP A 94 -2.95 -12.46 -5.33
CA ASP A 94 -1.63 -13.08 -5.30
C ASP A 94 -0.98 -13.09 -6.70
N GLN A 95 -1.70 -13.56 -7.71
CA GLN A 95 -1.24 -13.56 -9.10
C GLN A 95 -1.00 -12.13 -9.61
N ALA A 96 -1.90 -11.19 -9.26
CA ALA A 96 -1.73 -9.79 -9.67
C ALA A 96 -0.44 -9.20 -9.09
N MET A 97 -0.09 -9.53 -7.84
CA MET A 97 1.14 -9.06 -7.22
C MET A 97 2.39 -9.77 -7.75
N GLU A 98 2.29 -11.06 -8.09
CA GLU A 98 3.35 -11.75 -8.83
C GLU A 98 3.62 -11.06 -10.17
N ASN A 99 2.56 -10.75 -10.91
CA ASN A 99 2.66 -10.01 -12.18
C ASN A 99 3.33 -8.64 -12.00
N VAL A 100 3.00 -7.90 -10.93
CA VAL A 100 3.66 -6.62 -10.61
C VAL A 100 5.16 -6.79 -10.47
N ILE A 101 5.59 -7.77 -9.67
CA ILE A 101 7.01 -8.01 -9.42
C ILE A 101 7.71 -8.46 -10.70
N ASP A 102 7.05 -9.32 -11.49
CA ASP A 102 7.61 -9.84 -12.72
C ASP A 102 7.72 -8.79 -13.84
N LEU A 103 6.79 -7.83 -13.92
CA LEU A 103 6.83 -6.70 -14.84
C LEU A 103 8.01 -5.76 -14.58
N LEU A 104 8.35 -5.53 -13.30
CA LEU A 104 9.44 -4.63 -12.90
C LEU A 104 10.81 -5.19 -13.29
N GLU A 105 11.68 -4.35 -13.82
CA GLU A 105 13.11 -4.63 -13.90
C GLU A 105 13.78 -4.57 -12.52
N VAL A 106 14.90 -5.24 -12.36
CA VAL A 106 15.70 -5.13 -11.12
C VAL A 106 16.19 -3.69 -10.96
N GLY A 107 15.91 -3.08 -9.82
CA GLY A 107 16.13 -1.65 -9.56
C GLY A 107 14.89 -0.79 -9.80
N GLY A 108 13.85 -1.32 -10.44
CA GLY A 108 12.58 -0.64 -10.71
C GLY A 108 11.71 -0.47 -9.46
N TYR A 109 10.72 0.42 -9.55
CA TYR A 109 9.87 0.83 -8.44
C TYR A 109 8.39 0.49 -8.64
N TYR A 110 7.75 0.05 -7.59
CA TYR A 110 6.29 0.01 -7.46
C TYR A 110 5.82 1.20 -6.63
N ILE A 111 4.82 1.91 -7.13
CA ILE A 111 4.13 3.00 -6.43
C ILE A 111 2.65 2.65 -6.40
N GLY A 112 2.09 2.42 -5.20
CA GLY A 112 0.70 2.05 -5.01
C GLY A 112 -0.10 3.11 -4.26
N MET A 113 -1.36 3.32 -4.67
CA MET A 113 -2.38 4.10 -3.97
C MET A 113 -3.62 3.22 -3.85
N ILE A 114 -3.78 2.56 -2.70
CA ILE A 114 -4.66 1.39 -2.55
C ILE A 114 -5.64 1.60 -1.38
N PRO A 115 -6.93 1.27 -1.54
CA PRO A 115 -7.90 1.36 -0.46
C PRO A 115 -7.57 0.38 0.68
N SER A 116 -7.62 0.87 1.92
CA SER A 116 -7.28 0.09 3.10
C SER A 116 -8.47 -0.14 4.03
N ASN A 117 -9.11 0.90 4.54
CA ASN A 117 -10.17 0.79 5.53
C ASN A 117 -11.36 1.68 5.17
N ASN A 118 -12.57 1.25 5.55
CA ASN A 118 -13.84 1.97 5.31
C ASN A 118 -14.17 2.27 3.83
N TRP A 119 -13.73 1.42 2.94
CA TRP A 119 -14.02 1.43 1.51
C TRP A 119 -15.02 0.34 1.11
N ASN A 120 -16.02 0.07 1.97
CA ASN A 120 -17.06 -0.92 1.67
C ASN A 120 -17.80 -0.54 0.39
N GLY A 121 -17.83 -1.46 -0.58
CA GLY A 121 -18.43 -1.21 -1.89
C GLY A 121 -17.46 -0.68 -2.95
N HIS A 122 -16.18 -0.51 -2.62
CA HIS A 122 -15.13 -0.18 -3.58
C HIS A 122 -14.17 -1.37 -3.72
N GLY A 123 -14.12 -1.98 -4.89
CA GLY A 123 -13.29 -3.14 -5.16
C GLY A 123 -13.73 -4.44 -4.49
N LEU A 124 -12.94 -5.48 -4.67
CA LEU A 124 -13.13 -6.78 -4.03
C LEU A 124 -12.40 -6.85 -2.69
N TYR A 125 -11.35 -6.06 -2.52
CA TYR A 125 -10.47 -6.11 -1.36
C TYR A 125 -10.27 -4.75 -0.71
N GLN A 126 -10.14 -4.75 0.62
CA GLN A 126 -9.57 -3.67 1.42
C GLN A 126 -8.29 -4.20 2.03
N LEU A 127 -7.15 -3.61 1.69
CA LEU A 127 -5.85 -4.21 1.92
C LEU A 127 -5.17 -3.64 3.16
N SER A 128 -4.59 -4.51 3.98
CA SER A 128 -3.95 -4.09 5.22
C SER A 128 -2.48 -3.67 5.00
N PRO A 129 -1.93 -2.75 5.82
CA PRO A 129 -0.51 -2.43 5.78
C PRO A 129 0.40 -3.64 5.99
N MET A 130 -0.03 -4.61 6.80
CA MET A 130 0.72 -5.84 7.05
C MET A 130 0.97 -6.64 5.78
N LEU A 131 -0.02 -6.70 4.89
CA LEU A 131 0.10 -7.42 3.63
C LEU A 131 1.30 -6.90 2.82
N TYR A 132 1.40 -5.59 2.63
CA TYR A 132 2.48 -4.99 1.84
C TYR A 132 3.85 -5.08 2.51
N MET A 133 3.90 -5.06 3.84
CA MET A 133 5.16 -5.31 4.56
C MET A 133 5.69 -6.73 4.40
N GLN A 134 4.79 -7.71 4.28
CA GLN A 134 5.17 -9.10 4.03
C GLN A 134 5.42 -9.35 2.54
N LEU A 135 4.64 -8.72 1.68
CA LEU A 135 4.74 -8.87 0.23
C LEU A 135 6.05 -8.29 -0.30
N PHE A 136 6.36 -7.03 0.06
CA PHE A 136 7.54 -6.32 -0.42
C PHE A 136 8.73 -6.49 0.52
N CYS A 137 9.16 -7.74 0.64
CA CYS A 137 10.33 -8.15 1.42
C CYS A 137 11.39 -8.81 0.54
N GLU A 138 12.58 -8.97 1.07
CA GLU A 138 13.72 -9.55 0.37
C GLU A 138 13.47 -10.98 -0.13
N ASN A 139 12.70 -11.77 0.61
CA ASN A 139 12.36 -13.15 0.20
C ASN A 139 11.56 -13.18 -1.11
N ASN A 140 10.73 -12.16 -1.34
CA ASN A 140 9.95 -12.00 -2.56
C ASN A 140 10.64 -11.12 -3.62
N GLY A 141 11.94 -10.82 -3.45
CA GLY A 141 12.72 -10.02 -4.39
C GLY A 141 12.50 -8.51 -4.31
N MET A 142 11.83 -8.03 -3.27
CA MET A 142 11.45 -6.63 -3.10
C MET A 142 12.02 -6.02 -1.82
N ASN A 143 12.10 -4.69 -1.79
CA ASN A 143 12.35 -3.89 -0.59
C ASN A 143 11.27 -2.83 -0.45
N LEU A 144 10.52 -2.84 0.64
CA LEU A 144 9.56 -1.79 0.97
C LEU A 144 10.32 -0.58 1.51
N GLU A 145 10.29 0.54 0.77
CA GLU A 145 10.96 1.77 1.19
C GLU A 145 10.05 2.66 2.03
N HIS A 146 8.80 2.85 1.56
CA HIS A 146 7.83 3.68 2.27
C HIS A 146 6.44 3.04 2.27
N LEU A 147 5.75 3.18 3.39
CA LEU A 147 4.36 2.79 3.56
C LEU A 147 3.65 3.82 4.44
N TYR A 148 2.71 4.53 3.84
CA TYR A 148 1.92 5.54 4.53
C TYR A 148 0.46 5.15 4.57
N LEU A 149 -0.20 5.41 5.72
CA LEU A 149 -1.64 5.38 5.84
C LEU A 149 -2.17 6.81 5.81
N CYS A 150 -3.01 7.12 4.84
CA CYS A 150 -3.56 8.43 4.60
C CYS A 150 -5.08 8.41 4.76
N ASN A 151 -5.65 9.50 5.30
CA ASN A 151 -7.08 9.68 5.28
C ASN A 151 -7.49 10.24 3.91
N ALA A 152 -8.39 9.54 3.19
CA ALA A 152 -8.81 9.90 1.84
C ALA A 152 -9.48 11.30 1.74
N PHE A 153 -10.12 11.78 2.82
CA PHE A 153 -10.79 13.09 2.84
C PHE A 153 -9.95 14.20 3.49
N ARG A 154 -8.86 13.84 4.18
CA ARG A 154 -8.01 14.79 4.92
C ARG A 154 -6.54 14.50 4.62
N SER A 155 -6.05 15.00 3.50
CA SER A 155 -4.65 14.85 3.06
C SER A 155 -3.57 15.27 4.10
N ARG A 156 -3.97 15.93 5.18
CA ARG A 156 -3.07 16.34 6.27
C ARG A 156 -2.83 15.25 7.32
N THR A 157 -3.55 14.13 7.26
CA THR A 157 -3.39 13.04 8.22
C THR A 157 -2.66 11.88 7.54
N ILE A 158 -1.37 12.05 7.36
CA ILE A 158 -0.46 11.04 6.82
C ILE A 158 0.31 10.42 7.98
N ARG A 159 0.30 9.10 8.08
CA ARG A 159 1.06 8.36 9.08
C ARG A 159 1.94 7.33 8.39
N GLU A 160 3.24 7.43 8.57
CA GLU A 160 4.17 6.39 8.17
C GLU A 160 3.99 5.15 9.05
N ILE A 161 3.85 3.99 8.41
CA ILE A 161 3.70 2.69 9.07
C ILE A 161 5.07 2.04 9.13
N GLN A 162 5.53 1.73 10.33
CA GLN A 162 6.83 1.10 10.55
C GLN A 162 6.65 -0.38 10.90
N LYS A 163 7.68 -1.19 10.66
CA LYS A 163 7.70 -2.61 10.98
C LYS A 163 7.27 -2.90 12.43
N ARG A 164 7.67 -2.05 13.38
CA ARG A 164 7.26 -2.15 14.80
C ARG A 164 5.76 -2.01 15.03
N ASP A 165 5.05 -1.25 14.19
CA ASP A 165 3.59 -1.07 14.31
C ASP A 165 2.88 -2.38 14.02
N ILE A 166 3.36 -3.13 13.05
CA ILE A 166 2.82 -4.43 12.65
C ILE A 166 3.15 -5.51 13.69
N THR A 167 4.42 -5.60 14.10
CA THR A 167 4.87 -6.61 15.07
C THR A 167 4.22 -6.44 16.44
N ASN A 168 3.90 -5.21 16.84
CA ASN A 168 3.19 -4.92 18.09
C ASN A 168 1.66 -4.95 17.96
N ARG A 169 1.11 -5.36 16.81
CA ARG A 169 -0.33 -5.31 16.54
C ARG A 169 -0.95 -3.95 16.88
N THR A 170 -0.30 -2.88 16.44
CA THR A 170 -0.84 -1.53 16.65
C THR A 170 -2.14 -1.41 15.87
N GLU A 171 -3.24 -1.14 16.57
CA GLU A 171 -4.54 -0.92 15.97
C GLU A 171 -4.53 0.42 15.23
N LEU A 172 -4.74 0.41 13.91
CA LEU A 172 -4.76 1.57 13.03
C LEU A 172 -6.21 1.93 12.69
N ASN A 173 -7.03 2.13 13.71
CA ASN A 173 -8.46 2.36 13.56
C ASN A 173 -8.78 3.82 13.24
N GLY A 174 -9.78 4.03 12.39
CA GLY A 174 -10.32 5.32 12.04
C GLY A 174 -11.74 5.22 11.52
N PHE A 175 -12.50 6.32 11.58
CA PHE A 175 -13.89 6.39 11.07
C PHE A 175 -13.98 6.84 9.61
N ALA A 176 -12.90 7.40 9.06
CA ALA A 176 -12.85 7.87 7.69
C ALA A 176 -12.22 6.80 6.77
N PRO A 177 -12.58 6.77 5.50
CA PRO A 177 -11.87 5.99 4.50
C PRO A 177 -10.38 6.30 4.51
N ALA A 178 -9.58 5.24 4.45
CA ALA A 178 -8.13 5.33 4.51
C ALA A 178 -7.50 4.57 3.35
N GLU A 179 -6.43 5.14 2.82
CA GLU A 179 -5.65 4.63 1.69
C GLU A 179 -4.22 4.38 2.12
N LEU A 180 -3.59 3.41 1.50
CA LEU A 180 -2.16 3.15 1.60
C LEU A 180 -1.44 3.79 0.42
N TYR A 181 -0.38 4.53 0.73
CA TYR A 181 0.59 4.98 -0.26
C TYR A 181 1.87 4.17 -0.05
N ILE A 182 2.31 3.51 -1.09
CA ILE A 182 3.32 2.45 -1.04
C ILE A 182 4.42 2.78 -2.02
N VAL A 183 5.66 2.70 -1.58
CA VAL A 183 6.84 2.75 -2.45
C VAL A 183 7.71 1.54 -2.15
N ALA A 184 7.91 0.70 -3.15
CA ALA A 184 8.75 -0.50 -3.03
C ALA A 184 9.67 -0.64 -4.24
N LYS A 185 10.88 -1.15 -4.01
CA LYS A 185 11.90 -1.35 -5.04
C LYS A 185 12.14 -2.83 -5.28
N LYS A 186 12.21 -3.23 -6.54
CA LYS A 186 12.66 -4.57 -6.89
C LYS A 186 14.18 -4.65 -6.74
N ILE A 187 14.67 -5.59 -5.92
CA ILE A 187 16.10 -5.78 -5.63
C ILE A 187 16.69 -7.01 -6.31
N LYS A 188 15.85 -7.97 -6.64
CA LYS A 188 16.22 -9.19 -7.39
C LYS A 188 14.98 -9.83 -8.00
N ASP A 189 15.14 -10.74 -8.91
CA ASP A 189 14.02 -11.56 -9.39
C ASP A 189 13.49 -12.45 -8.27
N ARG A 190 12.16 -12.60 -8.20
CA ARG A 190 11.54 -13.53 -7.27
C ARG A 190 11.85 -14.98 -7.66
N CYS A 191 11.89 -15.85 -6.67
CA CYS A 191 12.08 -17.28 -6.88
C CYS A 191 10.83 -18.03 -6.41
N GLY A 192 10.11 -18.66 -7.33
CA GLY A 192 8.87 -19.37 -7.02
C GLY A 192 7.68 -18.47 -6.73
N THR A 193 6.66 -18.98 -6.03
CA THR A 193 5.46 -18.26 -5.63
C THR A 193 5.74 -17.32 -4.46
N LEU A 194 4.91 -16.27 -4.31
CA LEU A 194 4.99 -15.37 -3.16
C LEU A 194 4.76 -16.10 -1.85
N VAL A 195 5.63 -15.87 -0.88
CA VAL A 195 5.51 -16.43 0.46
C VAL A 195 5.19 -15.30 1.43
N LEU A 196 3.98 -15.37 2.02
CA LEU A 196 3.51 -14.42 3.01
C LEU A 196 3.11 -15.15 4.29
N GLN A 197 3.55 -14.60 5.42
CA GLN A 197 3.17 -15.08 6.74
C GLN A 197 2.81 -13.90 7.64
N GLN A 198 1.81 -14.05 8.49
CA GLN A 198 1.43 -12.99 9.41
C GLN A 198 2.53 -12.77 10.46
N GLY A 199 3.15 -11.58 10.48
CA GLY A 199 4.39 -11.31 11.20
C GLY A 199 4.31 -11.44 12.73
N ASP A 200 3.12 -11.23 13.35
CA ASP A 200 2.93 -11.46 14.79
C ASP A 200 2.89 -12.95 15.16
N TYR A 201 2.50 -13.81 14.23
CA TYR A 201 2.56 -15.27 14.44
C TYR A 201 3.97 -15.81 14.28
N GLU A 202 4.75 -15.31 13.32
CA GLU A 202 6.18 -15.66 13.18
C GLU A 202 6.95 -15.42 14.48
N GLN A 203 6.71 -14.26 15.11
CA GLN A 203 7.31 -13.93 16.40
C GLN A 203 6.85 -14.89 17.53
N LYS A 204 5.58 -15.26 17.53
CA LYS A 204 5.04 -16.21 18.52
C LYS A 204 5.66 -17.59 18.37
N TRP A 205 5.84 -18.04 17.13
CA TRP A 205 6.43 -19.36 16.84
C TRP A 205 7.94 -19.40 17.10
N SER A 206 8.64 -18.28 16.89
CA SER A 206 10.08 -18.17 17.19
C SER A 206 10.41 -18.06 18.69
N GLY A 207 9.40 -18.05 19.56
CA GLY A 207 9.60 -17.95 21.01
C GLY A 207 10.01 -16.56 21.54
N ASN A 208 10.09 -15.54 20.68
CA ASN A 208 10.51 -14.19 21.03
C ASN A 208 9.38 -13.31 21.63
N ASN A 209 8.36 -13.92 22.23
CA ASN A 209 7.25 -13.19 22.84
C ASN A 209 7.65 -12.62 24.22
N GLN A 210 8.02 -11.36 24.26
CA GLN A 210 8.00 -10.56 25.50
C GLN A 210 6.60 -9.94 25.70
N GLU A 211 5.56 -10.73 25.95
CA GLU A 211 4.33 -10.18 26.51
C GLU A 211 4.59 -9.74 27.96
N ASN A 212 4.34 -8.45 28.22
CA ASN A 212 4.46 -7.90 29.58
C ASN A 212 3.51 -8.69 30.50
N SER A 213 4.06 -9.47 31.44
CA SER A 213 3.32 -10.38 32.38
C SER A 213 2.16 -9.68 33.09
N PHE A 214 2.27 -8.37 33.36
CA PHE A 214 1.22 -7.58 33.99
C PHE A 214 0.01 -7.34 33.07
N VAL A 215 0.22 -7.06 31.79
CA VAL A 215 -0.87 -6.88 30.81
C VAL A 215 -1.60 -8.18 30.53
N LYS A 216 -0.89 -9.31 30.55
CA LYS A 216 -1.47 -10.64 30.42
C LYS A 216 -2.40 -10.96 31.60
N LYS A 217 -1.94 -10.73 32.83
CA LYS A 217 -2.76 -10.90 34.04
C LYS A 217 -3.99 -10.01 34.09
N LEU A 218 -3.87 -8.75 33.60
CA LEU A 218 -5.01 -7.82 33.55
C LEU A 218 -6.06 -8.28 32.52
N LYS A 219 -5.63 -8.80 31.37
CA LYS A 219 -6.53 -9.36 30.35
C LYS A 219 -7.25 -10.61 30.86
N GLU A 220 -6.56 -11.48 31.57
CA GLU A 220 -7.12 -12.74 32.09
C GLU A 220 -8.18 -12.53 33.20
N ASN A 221 -8.14 -11.39 33.92
CA ASN A 221 -9.05 -11.10 35.02
C ASN A 221 -10.29 -10.25 34.62
N LEU A 222 -10.40 -9.83 33.36
CA LEU A 222 -11.57 -9.09 32.88
C LEU A 222 -12.58 -10.06 32.25
N PRO A 223 -13.91 -9.85 32.48
CA PRO A 223 -14.93 -10.56 31.73
C PRO A 223 -14.70 -10.41 30.22
N TRP A 224 -14.94 -11.46 29.46
CA TRP A 224 -14.61 -11.49 28.02
C TRP A 224 -15.37 -10.39 27.24
N GLU A 225 -16.59 -10.03 27.65
CA GLU A 225 -17.39 -8.98 27.07
C GLU A 225 -16.70 -7.62 27.20
N VAL A 226 -16.09 -7.37 28.37
CA VAL A 226 -15.31 -6.15 28.63
C VAL A 226 -14.02 -6.14 27.79
N GLN A 227 -13.39 -7.30 27.64
CA GLN A 227 -12.19 -7.42 26.77
C GLN A 227 -12.54 -7.13 25.32
N CYS A 228 -13.69 -7.62 24.82
CA CYS A 228 -14.17 -7.34 23.47
C CYS A 228 -14.47 -5.85 23.26
N VAL A 229 -15.18 -5.23 24.20
CA VAL A 229 -15.49 -3.79 24.15
C VAL A 229 -14.21 -2.95 24.16
N LEU A 230 -13.29 -3.24 25.07
CA LEU A 230 -12.01 -2.52 25.16
C LEU A 230 -11.14 -2.70 23.91
N LYS A 231 -11.16 -3.88 23.32
CA LYS A 231 -10.45 -4.17 22.07
C LYS A 231 -11.06 -3.41 20.89
N HIS A 232 -12.40 -3.40 20.77
CA HIS A 232 -13.12 -2.72 19.69
C HIS A 232 -12.95 -1.20 19.72
N PHE A 233 -12.95 -0.59 20.91
CA PHE A 233 -12.83 0.85 21.06
C PHE A 233 -11.38 1.35 21.21
N GLY A 234 -10.38 0.48 21.08
CA GLY A 234 -8.98 0.87 21.24
C GLY A 234 -8.62 1.33 22.66
N LEU A 235 -9.56 1.20 23.62
CA LEU A 235 -9.39 1.66 25.00
C LEU A 235 -8.32 0.88 25.76
N MET A 236 -8.03 -0.36 25.36
CA MET A 236 -6.93 -1.14 25.92
C MET A 236 -5.56 -0.49 25.66
N TRP A 237 -5.45 0.30 24.60
CA TRP A 237 -4.22 1.02 24.31
C TRP A 237 -4.14 2.38 25.01
N GLN A 238 -5.27 3.06 25.16
CA GLN A 238 -5.36 4.32 25.96
C GLN A 238 -5.22 4.05 27.46
N SER A 239 -5.63 2.88 27.95
CA SER A 239 -5.45 2.50 29.36
C SER A 239 -3.97 2.50 29.77
N ARG A 240 -3.02 2.19 28.87
CA ARG A 240 -1.57 2.37 29.16
C ARG A 240 -1.19 3.82 29.47
N LYS A 241 -1.81 4.80 28.81
CA LYS A 241 -1.59 6.22 29.10
C LYS A 241 -2.32 6.66 30.38
N ILE A 242 -3.50 6.09 30.62
CA ILE A 242 -4.31 6.38 31.82
C ILE A 242 -3.68 5.75 33.06
N LEU A 243 -3.28 4.48 32.98
CA LEU A 243 -2.58 3.78 34.10
C LEU A 243 -1.24 4.41 34.44
N LYS A 244 -0.47 4.86 33.41
CA LYS A 244 0.74 5.66 33.65
C LYS A 244 0.47 7.02 34.34
N LYS A 245 -0.68 7.67 34.05
CA LYS A 245 -1.09 8.91 34.71
C LYS A 245 -1.63 8.68 36.11
N LEU A 246 -2.22 7.54 36.39
CA LEU A 246 -2.78 7.16 37.69
C LEU A 246 -1.73 6.54 38.64
N LYS A 247 -0.46 6.42 38.22
CA LYS A 247 0.64 5.80 39.02
C LYS A 247 0.29 4.40 39.54
N LEU A 248 -0.59 3.65 38.84
CA LEU A 248 -0.91 2.25 39.09
C LEU A 248 -0.09 1.33 38.19
#